data_6547561d3b9b979668c8bd396695b481
#
_entry.id   6547561d3b9b979668c8bd396695b481
#
_cell.length_a   1.000
_cell.length_b   1.000
_cell.length_c   1.000
_cell.angle_alpha   90.00
_cell.angle_beta   90.00
_cell.angle_gamma   90.00
#
_symmetry.space_group_name_H-M   'P 1'
#
loop_
_entity.id
_entity.type
_entity.pdbx_description
1 polymer ?
#
loop_
_entity_poly.entity_id
_entity_poly.type
_entity_poly.pdbx_seq_one_letter_code
_entity_poly.pdbx_strand_id
1 'polypeptide(L)'
;GGANALSRYLAGMLGADPVITTATDVNEMAALDTLAFQLNARMVDFRAAVKTVNQMLVSHQRVGLWWDDELDEDVSRCDRRGFITVTDLHQLPELDALVCVTLRNELPAIAVPHWKLVPQRVVAGIGCRRDTPFPLLATLLARQLEAQRLDPLALKAIGSVTLKKHEQGLIQLASCWRVPVETFTAD
;
A
#
# COMPACT_ATOMS: atom_id res chain seq x y z
N GLY A 1 28.67 -19.06 -11.70
CA GLY A 1 28.98 -17.87 -12.47
C GLY A 1 29.89 -16.90 -11.74
N GLY A 2 30.47 -15.96 -12.51
CA GLY A 2 31.47 -15.01 -12.00
C GLY A 2 31.01 -14.11 -10.85
N ALA A 3 29.72 -13.79 -10.75
CA ALA A 3 29.16 -12.95 -9.68
C ALA A 3 29.31 -13.59 -8.29
N ASN A 4 29.12 -14.89 -8.17
CA ASN A 4 29.27 -15.62 -6.90
C ASN A 4 30.74 -15.65 -6.42
N ALA A 5 31.70 -15.80 -7.35
CA ALA A 5 33.11 -15.78 -7.02
C ALA A 5 33.55 -14.40 -6.55
N LEU A 6 33.08 -13.33 -7.21
CA LEU A 6 33.38 -11.95 -6.86
C LEU A 6 32.78 -11.55 -5.49
N SER A 7 31.53 -11.94 -5.23
CA SER A 7 30.86 -11.70 -3.95
C SER A 7 31.61 -12.34 -2.77
N ARG A 8 32.04 -13.61 -2.91
CA ARG A 8 32.81 -14.31 -1.90
C ARG A 8 34.21 -13.70 -1.69
N TYR A 9 34.84 -13.28 -2.77
CA TYR A 9 36.15 -12.63 -2.71
C TYR A 9 36.04 -11.29 -1.97
N LEU A 10 35.09 -10.45 -2.31
CA LEU A 10 34.89 -9.14 -1.65
C LEU A 10 34.47 -9.32 -0.19
N ALA A 11 33.60 -10.27 0.13
CA ALA A 11 33.19 -10.54 1.50
C ALA A 11 34.39 -11.02 2.36
N GLY A 12 35.26 -11.86 1.82
CA GLY A 12 36.49 -12.27 2.49
C GLY A 12 37.45 -11.11 2.78
N MET A 13 37.57 -10.13 1.87
CA MET A 13 38.37 -8.93 2.07
C MET A 13 37.81 -7.97 3.13
N LEU A 14 36.47 -7.95 3.28
CA LEU A 14 35.76 -7.04 4.18
C LEU A 14 35.41 -7.66 5.53
N GLY A 15 35.73 -8.95 5.74
CA GLY A 15 35.31 -9.70 6.94
C GLY A 15 33.79 -9.80 7.11
N ALA A 16 33.03 -9.81 6.00
CA ALA A 16 31.60 -9.85 5.96
C ALA A 16 31.10 -11.19 5.37
N ASP A 17 29.90 -11.59 5.74
CA ASP A 17 29.27 -12.76 5.13
C ASP A 17 28.72 -12.44 3.73
N PRO A 18 29.07 -13.25 2.69
CA PRO A 18 28.58 -13.02 1.34
C PRO A 18 27.09 -13.37 1.26
N VAL A 19 26.23 -12.38 1.08
CA VAL A 19 24.81 -12.62 0.71
C VAL A 19 24.77 -12.76 -0.80
N ILE A 20 24.65 -14.01 -1.27
CA ILE A 20 24.54 -14.34 -2.70
C ILE A 20 23.06 -14.54 -3.01
N THR A 21 22.45 -13.57 -3.68
CA THR A 21 21.14 -13.74 -4.30
C THR A 21 21.37 -14.01 -5.79
N THR A 22 20.84 -15.11 -6.29
CA THR A 22 20.81 -15.36 -7.74
C THR A 22 19.59 -14.66 -8.33
N ALA A 23 19.77 -13.93 -9.42
CA ALA A 23 18.69 -13.26 -10.12
C ALA A 23 17.57 -14.22 -10.58
N THR A 24 17.85 -15.52 -10.62
CA THR A 24 16.91 -16.57 -10.97
C THR A 24 15.91 -16.86 -9.83
N ASP A 25 16.34 -16.75 -8.57
CA ASP A 25 15.47 -17.02 -7.41
C ASP A 25 14.54 -15.86 -7.08
N VAL A 26 14.89 -14.64 -7.53
CA VAL A 26 14.08 -13.42 -7.32
C VAL A 26 13.01 -13.24 -8.39
N ASN A 27 13.13 -13.90 -9.54
CA ASN A 27 12.29 -13.67 -10.74
C ASN A 27 11.09 -14.62 -10.89
N GLU A 28 10.95 -15.64 -10.05
CA GLU A 28 9.86 -16.61 -10.22
C GLU A 28 8.57 -16.24 -9.50
N MET A 29 8.62 -15.34 -8.51
CA MET A 29 7.44 -14.90 -7.75
C MET A 29 7.39 -13.38 -7.64
N ALA A 30 6.18 -12.83 -7.73
CA ALA A 30 5.94 -11.45 -7.38
C ALA A 30 6.15 -11.26 -5.88
N ALA A 31 6.71 -10.12 -5.49
CA ALA A 31 6.89 -9.77 -4.10
C ALA A 31 5.83 -8.75 -3.64
N LEU A 32 5.43 -8.80 -2.38
CA LEU A 32 4.42 -7.88 -1.85
C LEU A 32 4.86 -6.40 -1.95
N ASP A 33 6.13 -6.11 -1.76
CA ASP A 33 6.69 -4.77 -1.91
C ASP A 33 6.65 -4.29 -3.37
N THR A 34 6.87 -5.16 -4.34
CA THR A 34 6.70 -4.85 -5.76
C THR A 34 5.24 -4.53 -6.08
N LEU A 35 4.30 -5.35 -5.61
CA LEU A 35 2.87 -5.11 -5.77
C LEU A 35 2.44 -3.77 -5.13
N ALA A 36 2.90 -3.51 -3.90
CA ALA A 36 2.63 -2.25 -3.21
C ALA A 36 3.18 -1.03 -3.95
N PHE A 37 4.38 -1.13 -4.51
CA PHE A 37 4.98 -0.07 -5.33
C PHE A 37 4.18 0.18 -6.61
N GLN A 38 3.84 -0.87 -7.35
CA GLN A 38 3.07 -0.77 -8.61
C GLN A 38 1.69 -0.14 -8.39
N LEU A 39 1.04 -0.44 -7.27
CA LEU A 39 -0.26 0.12 -6.89
C LEU A 39 -0.18 1.48 -6.20
N ASN A 40 1.03 2.00 -5.91
CA ASN A 40 1.22 3.14 -5.02
C ASN A 40 0.41 2.96 -3.73
N ALA A 41 0.57 1.80 -3.08
CA ALA A 41 -0.24 1.39 -1.96
C ALA A 41 0.49 1.51 -0.62
N ARG A 42 -0.29 1.69 0.44
CA ARG A 42 0.17 1.71 1.84
C ARG A 42 -0.41 0.51 2.60
N MET A 43 0.23 0.20 3.71
CA MET A 43 -0.17 -0.90 4.60
C MET A 43 0.32 -0.58 6.01
N VAL A 44 -0.43 -1.01 7.00
CA VAL A 44 0.01 -0.99 8.41
C VAL A 44 1.15 -2.01 8.58
N ASP A 45 2.17 -1.65 9.35
CA ASP A 45 3.34 -2.50 9.61
C ASP A 45 4.01 -3.09 8.34
N PHE A 46 4.11 -2.27 7.32
CA PHE A 46 4.56 -2.65 5.97
C PHE A 46 5.79 -3.56 5.96
N ARG A 47 6.84 -3.21 6.72
CA ARG A 47 8.08 -4.00 6.74
C ARG A 47 7.88 -5.41 7.27
N ALA A 48 7.09 -5.57 8.34
CA ALA A 48 6.80 -6.88 8.91
C ALA A 48 5.93 -7.72 7.96
N ALA A 49 4.91 -7.10 7.35
CA ALA A 49 4.04 -7.74 6.37
C ALA A 49 4.81 -8.21 5.14
N VAL A 50 5.65 -7.35 4.54
CA VAL A 50 6.50 -7.71 3.39
C VAL A 50 7.41 -8.89 3.73
N LYS A 51 8.10 -8.84 4.87
CA LYS A 51 8.97 -9.96 5.29
C LYS A 51 8.19 -11.27 5.39
N THR A 52 7.04 -11.25 6.05
CA THR A 52 6.22 -12.45 6.29
C THR A 52 5.64 -12.99 5.00
N VAL A 53 4.98 -12.16 4.19
CA VAL A 53 4.34 -12.59 2.95
C VAL A 53 5.36 -13.07 1.92
N ASN A 54 6.46 -12.34 1.73
CA ASN A 54 7.50 -12.76 0.79
C ASN A 54 8.15 -14.08 1.23
N GLN A 55 8.35 -14.31 2.53
CA GLN A 55 8.84 -15.59 3.04
C GLN A 55 7.84 -16.72 2.76
N MET A 56 6.53 -16.48 2.94
CA MET A 56 5.48 -17.46 2.63
C MET A 56 5.48 -17.81 1.14
N LEU A 57 5.58 -16.81 0.25
CA LEU A 57 5.65 -17.03 -1.20
C LEU A 57 6.88 -17.87 -1.59
N VAL A 58 8.06 -17.54 -1.08
CA VAL A 58 9.30 -18.28 -1.34
C VAL A 58 9.22 -19.71 -0.79
N SER A 59 8.51 -19.93 0.31
CA SER A 59 8.26 -21.26 0.89
C SER A 59 7.11 -22.01 0.21
N HIS A 60 6.60 -21.55 -0.92
CA HIS A 60 5.49 -22.13 -1.67
C HIS A 60 4.20 -22.31 -0.86
N GLN A 61 4.00 -21.47 0.17
CA GLN A 61 2.74 -21.43 0.90
C GLN A 61 1.64 -20.82 0.03
N ARG A 62 0.40 -21.16 0.30
CA ARG A 62 -0.77 -20.75 -0.48
C ARG A 62 -1.23 -19.35 -0.04
N VAL A 63 -0.65 -18.32 -0.63
CA VAL A 63 -1.01 -16.93 -0.36
C VAL A 63 -2.03 -16.45 -1.39
N GLY A 64 -3.23 -16.11 -0.93
CA GLY A 64 -4.28 -15.52 -1.74
C GLY A 64 -4.05 -14.04 -2.02
N LEU A 65 -4.59 -13.58 -3.13
CA LEU A 65 -4.70 -12.15 -3.47
C LEU A 65 -6.14 -11.87 -3.90
N TRP A 66 -6.80 -11.01 -3.15
CA TRP A 66 -8.14 -10.50 -3.44
C TRP A 66 -8.11 -8.99 -3.61
N TRP A 67 -8.99 -8.46 -4.43
CA TRP A 67 -9.15 -7.01 -4.61
C TRP A 67 -10.59 -6.62 -4.89
N ASP A 68 -10.95 -5.36 -4.59
CA ASP A 68 -12.23 -4.79 -4.96
C ASP A 68 -12.35 -4.65 -6.49
N ASP A 69 -13.54 -4.89 -7.06
CA ASP A 69 -13.80 -4.85 -8.50
C ASP A 69 -13.38 -3.51 -9.14
N GLU A 70 -13.52 -2.40 -8.41
CA GLU A 70 -13.11 -1.07 -8.85
C GLU A 70 -11.59 -0.90 -9.03
N LEU A 71 -10.79 -1.85 -8.53
CA LEU A 71 -9.33 -1.89 -8.65
C LEU A 71 -8.84 -2.91 -9.69
N ASP A 72 -9.75 -3.58 -10.40
CA ASP A 72 -9.40 -4.68 -11.30
C ASP A 72 -8.44 -4.25 -12.40
N GLU A 73 -8.64 -3.11 -13.01
CA GLU A 73 -7.74 -2.58 -14.04
C GLU A 73 -6.32 -2.31 -13.51
N ASP A 74 -6.21 -1.79 -12.30
CA ASP A 74 -4.92 -1.49 -11.66
C ASP A 74 -4.18 -2.77 -11.28
N VAL A 75 -4.87 -3.70 -10.62
CA VAL A 75 -4.28 -4.96 -10.12
C VAL A 75 -3.95 -5.90 -11.28
N SER A 76 -4.76 -5.91 -12.35
CA SER A 76 -4.52 -6.75 -13.52
C SER A 76 -3.20 -6.40 -14.25
N ARG A 77 -2.72 -5.17 -14.13
CA ARG A 77 -1.45 -4.70 -14.69
C ARG A 77 -0.23 -5.03 -13.82
N CYS A 78 -0.46 -5.48 -12.58
CA CYS A 78 0.61 -5.78 -11.64
C CYS A 78 1.15 -7.20 -11.80
N ASP A 79 2.38 -7.40 -11.36
CA ASP A 79 2.95 -8.75 -11.22
C ASP A 79 2.33 -9.47 -10.01
N ARG A 80 1.61 -10.56 -10.28
CA ARG A 80 0.88 -11.37 -9.28
C ARG A 80 1.38 -12.80 -9.20
N ARG A 81 2.50 -13.11 -9.82
CA ARG A 81 3.05 -14.47 -9.83
C ARG A 81 3.28 -14.98 -8.41
N GLY A 82 2.87 -16.20 -8.15
CA GLY A 82 2.95 -16.82 -6.82
C GLY A 82 1.73 -16.58 -5.94
N PHE A 83 0.92 -15.57 -6.20
CA PHE A 83 -0.36 -15.38 -5.52
C PHE A 83 -1.48 -16.21 -6.17
N ILE A 84 -2.38 -16.71 -5.33
CA ILE A 84 -3.61 -17.38 -5.78
C ILE A 84 -4.71 -16.33 -5.87
N THR A 85 -5.26 -16.12 -7.06
CA THR A 85 -6.38 -15.16 -7.22
C THR A 85 -7.61 -15.65 -6.47
N VAL A 86 -8.16 -14.76 -5.63
CA VAL A 86 -9.41 -14.97 -4.88
C VAL A 86 -10.46 -14.01 -5.42
N THR A 87 -11.60 -14.52 -5.80
CA THR A 87 -12.71 -13.72 -6.36
C THR A 87 -13.81 -13.45 -5.34
N ASP A 88 -13.96 -14.28 -4.33
CA ASP A 88 -14.99 -14.15 -3.30
C ASP A 88 -14.40 -14.36 -1.91
N LEU A 89 -14.48 -13.35 -1.05
CA LEU A 89 -14.02 -13.43 0.35
C LEU A 89 -14.88 -14.34 1.24
N HIS A 90 -16.10 -14.67 0.82
CA HIS A 90 -16.99 -15.57 1.56
C HIS A 90 -16.75 -17.03 1.23
N GLN A 91 -16.07 -17.30 0.10
CA GLN A 91 -15.76 -18.66 -0.37
C GLN A 91 -14.26 -18.78 -0.64
N LEU A 92 -13.47 -18.67 0.41
CA LEU A 92 -12.01 -18.79 0.30
C LEU A 92 -11.62 -20.21 -0.10
N PRO A 93 -10.71 -20.39 -1.08
CA PRO A 93 -10.04 -21.66 -1.27
C PRO A 93 -9.18 -21.98 -0.03
N GLU A 94 -8.60 -23.15 0.02
CA GLU A 94 -7.63 -23.48 1.06
C GLU A 94 -6.40 -22.58 0.92
N LEU A 95 -6.17 -21.71 1.90
CA LEU A 95 -5.08 -20.72 1.93
C LEU A 95 -4.36 -20.73 3.27
N ASP A 96 -3.07 -20.43 3.26
CA ASP A 96 -2.27 -20.17 4.46
C ASP A 96 -2.38 -18.68 4.88
N ALA A 97 -2.63 -17.78 3.91
CA ALA A 97 -2.75 -16.35 4.14
C ALA A 97 -3.46 -15.63 2.98
N LEU A 98 -3.87 -14.38 3.19
CA LEU A 98 -4.53 -13.56 2.19
C LEU A 98 -4.01 -12.11 2.21
N VAL A 99 -3.78 -11.56 1.03
CA VAL A 99 -3.56 -10.12 0.81
C VAL A 99 -4.81 -9.54 0.18
N CYS A 100 -5.39 -8.52 0.81
CA CYS A 100 -6.59 -7.83 0.35
C CYS A 100 -6.22 -6.44 -0.17
N VAL A 101 -6.38 -6.19 -1.46
CA VAL A 101 -6.19 -4.87 -2.09
C VAL A 101 -7.52 -4.15 -2.10
N THR A 102 -7.67 -3.10 -1.28
CA THR A 102 -8.96 -2.42 -1.11
C THR A 102 -8.78 -0.99 -0.63
N LEU A 103 -9.75 -0.14 -0.95
CA LEU A 103 -9.87 1.20 -0.39
C LEU A 103 -10.74 1.24 0.88
N ARG A 104 -11.38 0.12 1.23
CA ARG A 104 -12.34 0.06 2.36
C ARG A 104 -11.62 0.06 3.70
N ASN A 105 -12.23 0.75 4.68
CA ASN A 105 -11.73 0.75 6.06
C ASN A 105 -11.91 -0.62 6.73
N GLU A 106 -12.96 -1.35 6.39
CA GLU A 106 -13.31 -2.64 6.97
C GLU A 106 -13.36 -3.75 5.93
N LEU A 107 -12.96 -4.92 6.33
CA LEU A 107 -13.10 -6.17 5.58
C LEU A 107 -14.12 -7.07 6.28
N PRO A 108 -14.80 -7.98 5.58
CA PRO A 108 -15.58 -9.03 6.22
C PRO A 108 -14.68 -9.91 7.10
N ALA A 109 -15.28 -10.74 7.95
CA ALA A 109 -14.53 -11.69 8.75
C ALA A 109 -13.79 -12.69 7.84
N ILE A 110 -12.46 -12.77 7.99
CA ILE A 110 -11.57 -13.63 7.21
C ILE A 110 -10.90 -14.61 8.17
N ALA A 111 -11.02 -15.92 7.87
CA ALA A 111 -10.59 -16.98 8.77
C ALA A 111 -9.07 -17.24 8.76
N VAL A 112 -8.34 -16.71 7.78
CA VAL A 112 -6.89 -16.88 7.66
C VAL A 112 -6.14 -15.60 8.02
N PRO A 113 -4.85 -15.65 8.38
CA PRO A 113 -4.01 -14.46 8.51
C PRO A 113 -4.11 -13.60 7.24
N HIS A 114 -4.36 -12.31 7.42
CA HIS A 114 -4.53 -11.44 6.25
C HIS A 114 -3.94 -10.05 6.47
N TRP A 115 -3.58 -9.41 5.37
CA TRP A 115 -3.06 -8.05 5.31
C TRP A 115 -3.85 -7.23 4.31
N LYS A 116 -4.07 -5.98 4.68
CA LYS A 116 -4.74 -5.00 3.82
C LYS A 116 -3.72 -4.12 3.15
N LEU A 117 -3.69 -4.16 1.82
CA LEU A 117 -2.89 -3.29 0.96
C LEU A 117 -3.81 -2.22 0.37
N VAL A 118 -3.55 -0.95 0.70
CA VAL A 118 -4.46 0.16 0.41
C VAL A 118 -3.85 1.10 -0.64
N PRO A 119 -4.29 1.03 -1.91
CA PRO A 119 -3.85 1.95 -2.95
C PRO A 119 -4.24 3.39 -2.62
N GLN A 120 -3.32 4.35 -2.83
CA GLN A 120 -3.57 5.77 -2.64
C GLN A 120 -4.33 6.35 -3.84
N ARG A 121 -5.65 6.34 -3.79
CA ARG A 121 -6.55 6.77 -4.88
C ARG A 121 -7.45 7.94 -4.52
N VAL A 122 -7.64 8.20 -3.22
CA VAL A 122 -8.60 9.20 -2.74
C VAL A 122 -7.96 10.57 -2.69
N VAL A 123 -8.60 11.56 -3.29
CA VAL A 123 -8.29 12.98 -3.13
C VAL A 123 -9.41 13.64 -2.34
N ALA A 124 -9.07 14.25 -1.21
CA ALA A 124 -10.03 14.98 -0.39
C ALA A 124 -10.09 16.44 -0.79
N GLY A 125 -11.15 16.85 -1.49
CA GLY A 125 -11.42 18.26 -1.80
C GLY A 125 -11.89 19.01 -0.54
N ILE A 126 -11.14 20.01 -0.09
CA ILE A 126 -11.46 20.80 1.12
C ILE A 126 -11.64 22.26 0.80
N GLY A 127 -12.89 22.74 0.99
CA GLY A 127 -13.21 24.15 1.07
C GLY A 127 -13.34 24.58 2.53
N CYS A 128 -12.59 25.57 2.97
CA CYS A 128 -12.66 26.08 4.34
C CYS A 128 -12.64 27.62 4.35
N ARG A 129 -13.10 28.22 5.44
CA ARG A 129 -12.91 29.67 5.70
C ARG A 129 -11.44 29.94 6.03
N ARG A 130 -11.04 31.23 5.93
CA ARG A 130 -9.71 31.63 6.38
C ARG A 130 -9.52 31.28 7.85
N ASP A 131 -8.31 30.88 8.21
CA ASP A 131 -7.92 30.54 9.59
C ASP A 131 -8.74 29.41 10.23
N THR A 132 -9.32 28.50 9.43
CA THR A 132 -9.99 27.31 9.96
C THR A 132 -8.98 26.41 10.69
N PRO A 133 -9.20 26.09 11.99
CA PRO A 133 -8.23 25.33 12.78
C PRO A 133 -8.04 23.91 12.28
N PHE A 134 -6.80 23.43 12.29
CA PHE A 134 -6.44 22.05 11.94
C PHE A 134 -7.29 20.98 12.63
N PRO A 135 -7.57 21.01 13.96
CA PRO A 135 -8.34 19.96 14.61
C PRO A 135 -9.76 19.81 14.03
N LEU A 136 -10.38 20.92 13.62
CA LEU A 136 -11.69 20.88 12.99
C LEU A 136 -11.62 20.20 11.61
N LEU A 137 -10.64 20.58 10.80
CA LEU A 137 -10.43 19.97 9.47
C LEU A 137 -10.12 18.48 9.58
N ALA A 138 -9.29 18.09 10.54
CA ALA A 138 -8.94 16.70 10.79
C ALA A 138 -10.15 15.86 11.20
N THR A 139 -10.99 16.37 12.10
CA THR A 139 -12.23 15.70 12.53
C THR A 139 -13.21 15.55 11.36
N LEU A 140 -13.40 16.59 10.56
CA LEU A 140 -14.30 16.53 9.41
C LEU A 140 -13.83 15.56 8.34
N LEU A 141 -12.53 15.55 8.03
CA LEU A 141 -11.96 14.61 7.07
C LEU A 141 -12.11 13.17 7.57
N ALA A 142 -11.76 12.89 8.83
CA ALA A 142 -11.90 11.57 9.41
C ALA A 142 -13.35 11.06 9.34
N ARG A 143 -14.32 11.89 9.70
CA ARG A 143 -15.76 11.56 9.61
C ARG A 143 -16.21 11.29 8.17
N GLN A 144 -15.70 12.07 7.20
CA GLN A 144 -16.05 11.84 5.79
C GLN A 144 -15.48 10.54 5.27
N LEU A 145 -14.24 10.20 5.58
CA LEU A 145 -13.66 8.91 5.22
C LEU A 145 -14.44 7.75 5.83
N GLU A 146 -14.80 7.85 7.11
CA GLU A 146 -15.62 6.86 7.81
C GLU A 146 -17.01 6.72 7.18
N ALA A 147 -17.70 7.83 6.90
CA ALA A 147 -19.02 7.83 6.26
C ALA A 147 -19.01 7.20 4.86
N GLN A 148 -17.91 7.34 4.12
CA GLN A 148 -17.69 6.70 2.83
C GLN A 148 -17.07 5.30 2.95
N ARG A 149 -16.84 4.80 4.16
CA ARG A 149 -16.19 3.52 4.45
C ARG A 149 -14.80 3.38 3.81
N LEU A 150 -14.10 4.49 3.67
CA LEU A 150 -12.75 4.55 3.08
C LEU A 150 -11.68 4.43 4.16
N ASP A 151 -10.64 3.65 3.85
CA ASP A 151 -9.45 3.57 4.69
C ASP A 151 -8.67 4.89 4.64
N PRO A 152 -8.26 5.46 5.78
CA PRO A 152 -7.41 6.63 5.82
C PRO A 152 -6.13 6.52 4.99
N LEU A 153 -5.56 5.32 4.84
CA LEU A 153 -4.37 5.08 4.01
C LEU A 153 -4.62 5.26 2.52
N ALA A 154 -5.90 5.24 2.07
CA ALA A 154 -6.26 5.47 0.68
C ALA A 154 -6.07 6.93 0.25
N LEU A 155 -5.91 7.86 1.21
CA LEU A 155 -5.74 9.28 0.90
C LEU A 155 -4.43 9.50 0.14
N LYS A 156 -4.55 10.06 -1.08
CA LYS A 156 -3.45 10.41 -1.98
C LYS A 156 -3.03 11.88 -1.81
N ALA A 157 -4.01 12.78 -1.72
CA ALA A 157 -3.78 14.21 -1.67
C ALA A 157 -4.96 14.95 -1.01
N ILE A 158 -4.70 16.16 -0.55
CA ILE A 158 -5.73 17.14 -0.19
C ILE A 158 -5.80 18.17 -1.30
N GLY A 159 -6.98 18.28 -1.94
CA GLY A 159 -7.28 19.26 -2.98
C GLY A 159 -7.91 20.51 -2.41
N SER A 160 -7.48 21.70 -2.84
CA SER A 160 -8.12 22.97 -2.49
C SER A 160 -7.96 24.01 -3.60
N VAL A 161 -8.65 25.13 -3.51
CA VAL A 161 -8.46 26.24 -4.45
C VAL A 161 -7.13 26.96 -4.19
N THR A 162 -6.53 27.52 -5.24
CA THR A 162 -5.21 28.18 -5.18
C THR A 162 -5.14 29.30 -4.13
N LEU A 163 -6.25 30.02 -3.89
CA LEU A 163 -6.37 31.05 -2.85
C LEU A 163 -6.12 30.52 -1.43
N LYS A 164 -6.20 29.20 -1.23
CA LYS A 164 -6.03 28.51 0.06
C LYS A 164 -4.64 27.88 0.25
N LYS A 165 -3.73 28.09 -0.70
CA LYS A 165 -2.38 27.52 -0.68
C LYS A 165 -1.59 27.77 0.62
N HIS A 166 -1.83 28.87 1.30
CA HIS A 166 -1.12 29.29 2.50
C HIS A 166 -1.92 29.10 3.79
N GLU A 167 -3.10 28.46 3.74
CA GLU A 167 -3.90 28.18 4.93
C GLU A 167 -3.20 27.16 5.85
N GLN A 168 -2.79 27.62 7.03
CA GLN A 168 -2.01 26.82 7.98
C GLN A 168 -2.74 25.52 8.39
N GLY A 169 -4.05 25.56 8.56
CA GLY A 169 -4.86 24.40 8.89
C GLY A 169 -4.78 23.29 7.84
N LEU A 170 -4.78 23.65 6.53
CA LEU A 170 -4.65 22.70 5.43
C LEU A 170 -3.23 22.13 5.35
N ILE A 171 -2.21 22.97 5.55
CA ILE A 171 -0.80 22.53 5.55
C ILE A 171 -0.55 21.54 6.68
N GLN A 172 -1.03 21.84 7.89
CA GLN A 172 -0.93 20.95 9.04
C GLN A 172 -1.68 19.63 8.81
N LEU A 173 -2.87 19.71 8.20
CA LEU A 173 -3.66 18.52 7.86
C LEU A 173 -2.90 17.61 6.90
N ALA A 174 -2.39 18.16 5.81
CA ALA A 174 -1.62 17.41 4.81
C ALA A 174 -0.36 16.79 5.42
N SER A 175 0.35 17.52 6.27
CA SER A 175 1.53 17.03 6.99
C SER A 175 1.17 15.86 7.93
N CYS A 176 0.09 15.99 8.70
CA CYS A 176 -0.39 14.95 9.62
C CYS A 176 -0.73 13.64 8.88
N TRP A 177 -1.34 13.75 7.72
CA TRP A 177 -1.73 12.60 6.89
C TRP A 177 -0.63 12.15 5.92
N ARG A 178 0.50 12.87 5.89
CA ARG A 178 1.66 12.62 5.02
C ARG A 178 1.27 12.56 3.54
N VAL A 179 0.47 13.52 3.12
CA VAL A 179 0.02 13.69 1.73
C VAL A 179 0.27 15.11 1.24
N PRO A 180 0.41 15.35 -0.06
CA PRO A 180 0.56 16.70 -0.62
C PRO A 180 -0.75 17.48 -0.56
N VAL A 181 -0.64 18.83 -0.58
CA VAL A 181 -1.74 19.73 -0.92
C VAL A 181 -1.65 20.02 -2.42
N GLU A 182 -2.68 19.68 -3.16
CA GLU A 182 -2.86 20.03 -4.56
C GLU A 182 -3.81 21.22 -4.67
N THR A 183 -3.44 22.24 -5.45
CA THR A 183 -4.29 23.43 -5.61
C THR A 183 -4.74 23.59 -7.06
N PHE A 184 -6.01 23.93 -7.22
CA PHE A 184 -6.67 24.11 -8.51
C PHE A 184 -7.12 25.55 -8.65
N THR A 185 -7.04 26.12 -9.86
CA THR A 185 -7.65 27.39 -10.20
C THR A 185 -9.17 27.24 -10.19
N ALA A 186 -9.88 28.19 -9.61
CA ALA A 186 -11.32 28.29 -9.80
C ALA A 186 -11.53 28.95 -11.19
N ASP A 187 -11.96 28.18 -12.16
CA ASP A 187 -12.44 28.71 -13.45
C ASP A 187 -13.84 29.27 -13.31
#